data_d5d866188293c18c3e5db1a244b8ac47
#
_entry.id   d5d866188293c18c3e5db1a244b8ac47
#
_cell.length_a   1.000
_cell.length_b   1.000
_cell.length_c   1.000
_cell.angle_alpha   90.00
_cell.angle_beta   90.00
_cell.angle_gamma   90.00
#
_symmetry.space_group_name_H-M   'P 1'
#
loop_
_entity.id
_entity.type
_entity.pdbx_description
1 polymer ?
#
loop_
_entity_poly.entity_id
_entity_poly.type
_entity_poly.pdbx_seq_one_letter_code
_entity_poly.pdbx_strand_id
1 'polypeptide(L)'
;MCARKLKHTLPTRLIDVGISASEPKLRVIESRDISPHTQYLTLSHCWGKFPPSKLLTDNYETFKKEIPTVELPKTFLDSISLTRRLGLRYIWIDAWCILQDSKADWKHEARIMGQVYSNSYLNIAASASSDGQGGLFRRRDPLAAASCIIKPSWPQWSHNPLVCYNKVGTHSELYRSVLNERAWVLQERLLASRAVNFTQKEIWWTCRTITASESYPNGYPMEDNLNKWNLWKEGALVHGDAESGKLCLVWDKIVLEYTRRKLTYESDKLVALSGLAKEVNREYGGVISGRGVDYLAGIWSTAFTRGLLWSTKGVEAQPDHRPRRPKDYRAPSWSWASIEGPIAAPTENIDCGLPNMRLINVPEGKTSPVDDPYGAVKHGFIVVSGPLCKVPAGLCVPVFPLHPFWSPGTSQLAHGAGETFIFWDDWTSTEVERLNSSPFYLLGCQCVFTGLESLMYGLVLTPSGPKGQFRRVGYFDYCWYHVTALSIASRTNRTEN
;
A
#
# COMPACT_ATOMS: atom_id res chain seq x y z
N MET A 1 -11.14 18.43 17.08
CA MET A 1 -9.98 17.74 17.70
C MET A 1 -9.24 16.79 16.73
N CYS A 2 -9.15 17.12 15.45
CA CYS A 2 -8.45 16.28 14.45
C CYS A 2 -6.94 16.52 14.37
N ALA A 3 -6.39 17.46 15.14
CA ALA A 3 -4.97 17.80 15.09
C ALA A 3 -4.17 16.93 16.05
N ARG A 4 -3.24 16.12 15.52
CA ARG A 4 -2.13 15.59 16.30
C ARG A 4 -1.19 16.71 16.68
N LYS A 5 -0.70 16.74 17.91
CA LYS A 5 0.49 17.55 18.28
C LYS A 5 1.72 16.84 17.65
N LEU A 6 1.90 16.99 16.34
CA LEU A 6 3.14 16.60 15.69
C LEU A 6 4.17 17.72 15.88
N LYS A 7 5.46 17.36 15.95
CA LYS A 7 6.53 18.35 15.83
C LYS A 7 6.34 19.04 14.48
N HIS A 8 6.08 20.34 14.49
CA HIS A 8 5.90 21.15 13.29
C HIS A 8 7.24 21.25 12.55
N THR A 9 7.50 20.27 11.67
CA THR A 9 8.58 20.37 10.69
C THR A 9 7.95 20.78 9.36
N LEU A 10 8.43 21.87 8.80
CA LEU A 10 8.03 22.31 7.47
C LEU A 10 8.75 21.47 6.40
N PRO A 11 8.21 21.34 5.19
CA PRO A 11 8.94 20.81 4.03
C PRO A 11 10.09 21.75 3.67
N THR A 12 11.05 21.31 2.88
CA THR A 12 12.21 22.13 2.49
C THR A 12 11.78 23.42 1.78
N ARG A 13 10.78 23.31 0.90
CA ARG A 13 10.26 24.41 0.10
C ARG A 13 8.74 24.43 0.11
N LEU A 14 8.19 25.61 -0.08
CA LEU A 14 6.76 25.87 -0.22
C LEU A 14 6.53 26.86 -1.36
N ILE A 15 5.32 26.89 -1.89
CA ILE A 15 4.85 27.92 -2.80
C ILE A 15 4.14 28.99 -2.00
N ASP A 16 4.64 30.21 -2.06
CA ASP A 16 3.98 31.42 -1.56
C ASP A 16 2.96 31.87 -2.61
N VAL A 17 1.69 31.75 -2.29
CA VAL A 17 0.61 32.14 -3.21
C VAL A 17 0.08 33.55 -2.96
N GLY A 18 0.66 34.27 -1.95
CA GLY A 18 0.11 35.53 -1.48
C GLY A 18 -1.21 35.36 -0.70
N ILE A 19 -1.63 36.41 -0.02
CA ILE A 19 -2.87 36.39 0.80
C ILE A 19 -4.07 36.85 -0.04
N SER A 20 -3.84 37.65 -1.07
CA SER A 20 -4.89 38.34 -1.84
C SER A 20 -4.66 38.20 -3.35
N ALA A 21 -5.74 38.30 -4.11
CA ALA A 21 -5.67 38.38 -5.58
C ALA A 21 -4.95 39.65 -6.07
N SER A 22 -4.80 40.68 -5.22
CA SER A 22 -4.02 41.89 -5.53
C SER A 22 -2.50 41.70 -5.37
N GLU A 23 -2.05 40.58 -4.78
CA GLU A 23 -0.63 40.18 -4.74
C GLU A 23 -0.45 38.90 -5.59
N PRO A 24 -0.44 39.00 -6.91
CA PRO A 24 -0.52 37.83 -7.79
C PRO A 24 0.77 37.01 -7.88
N LYS A 25 1.87 37.46 -7.26
CA LYS A 25 3.19 36.81 -7.41
C LYS A 25 3.22 35.45 -6.71
N LEU A 26 3.30 34.42 -7.53
CA LEU A 26 3.60 33.07 -7.09
C LEU A 26 5.12 32.89 -7.04
N ARG A 27 5.65 32.32 -5.98
CA ARG A 27 7.09 32.07 -5.88
C ARG A 27 7.39 30.86 -4.99
N VAL A 28 8.49 30.21 -5.27
CA VAL A 28 9.09 29.22 -4.37
C VAL A 28 9.78 29.93 -3.22
N ILE A 29 9.54 29.49 -2.00
CA ILE A 29 10.26 29.96 -0.83
C ILE A 29 10.94 28.79 -0.11
N GLU A 30 12.04 29.04 0.55
CA GLU A 30 12.66 28.07 1.44
C GLU A 30 12.02 28.17 2.82
N SER A 31 11.66 27.05 3.41
CA SER A 31 10.92 27.05 4.69
C SER A 31 11.74 27.56 5.87
N ARG A 32 13.08 27.60 5.75
CA ARG A 32 13.98 28.25 6.72
C ARG A 32 13.77 29.77 6.85
N ASP A 33 13.17 30.39 5.82
CA ASP A 33 12.95 31.82 5.75
C ASP A 33 11.60 32.28 6.33
N ILE A 34 10.81 31.33 6.84
CA ILE A 34 9.48 31.57 7.43
C ILE A 34 9.37 30.95 8.83
N SER A 35 8.33 31.37 9.57
CA SER A 35 8.05 30.82 10.91
C SER A 35 7.87 29.30 10.89
N PRO A 36 8.49 28.54 11.80
CA PRO A 36 8.32 27.09 11.90
C PRO A 36 6.88 26.65 12.21
N HIS A 37 6.02 27.57 12.69
CA HIS A 37 4.60 27.30 12.97
C HIS A 37 3.67 27.66 11.80
N THR A 38 4.24 27.94 10.63
CA THR A 38 3.48 28.28 9.42
C THR A 38 2.61 27.10 8.98
N GLN A 39 1.34 27.40 8.74
CA GLN A 39 0.39 26.43 8.17
C GLN A 39 0.48 26.43 6.64
N TYR A 40 0.40 25.25 6.04
CA TYR A 40 0.42 25.05 4.60
C TYR A 40 -0.53 23.94 4.16
N LEU A 41 -0.93 24.00 2.91
CA LEU A 41 -1.69 22.95 2.25
C LEU A 41 -0.76 22.04 1.43
N THR A 42 -1.24 20.85 1.08
CA THR A 42 -0.59 19.97 0.11
C THR A 42 -1.55 19.69 -1.05
N LEU A 43 -1.02 19.45 -2.24
CA LEU A 43 -1.78 19.05 -3.40
C LEU A 43 -1.40 17.62 -3.81
N SER A 44 -2.39 16.72 -3.85
CA SER A 44 -2.30 15.41 -4.50
C SER A 44 -2.93 15.48 -5.87
N HIS A 45 -2.16 15.20 -6.94
CA HIS A 45 -2.64 15.30 -8.32
C HIS A 45 -1.98 14.30 -9.24
N CYS A 46 -2.56 14.07 -10.41
CA CYS A 46 -1.94 13.30 -11.48
C CYS A 46 -1.16 14.24 -12.40
N TRP A 47 0.07 13.85 -12.75
CA TRP A 47 0.90 14.62 -13.69
C TRP A 47 0.40 14.49 -15.13
N GLY A 48 -0.24 13.35 -15.49
CA GLY A 48 -0.73 13.07 -16.81
C GLY A 48 0.36 12.83 -17.85
N LYS A 49 -0.03 12.79 -19.10
CA LYS A 49 0.89 12.61 -20.24
C LYS A 49 1.72 13.86 -20.53
N PHE A 50 1.19 15.03 -20.21
CA PHE A 50 1.84 16.32 -20.37
C PHE A 50 2.15 16.86 -18.97
N PRO A 51 3.34 16.59 -18.43
CA PRO A 51 3.70 17.03 -17.09
C PRO A 51 3.71 18.56 -17.04
N PRO A 52 3.30 19.16 -15.91
CA PRO A 52 3.34 20.60 -15.71
C PRO A 52 4.77 21.12 -15.78
N SER A 53 4.93 22.46 -15.84
CA SER A 53 6.23 23.09 -15.60
C SER A 53 6.79 22.58 -14.28
N LYS A 54 8.09 22.27 -14.26
CA LYS A 54 8.79 21.64 -13.13
C LYS A 54 9.79 22.60 -12.55
N LEU A 55 10.05 22.47 -11.26
CA LEU A 55 11.19 23.08 -10.65
C LEU A 55 12.45 22.32 -11.07
N LEU A 56 13.38 23.01 -11.69
CA LEU A 56 14.66 22.51 -12.16
C LEU A 56 15.79 23.35 -11.57
N THR A 57 17.01 22.86 -11.60
CA THR A 57 18.17 23.58 -11.09
C THR A 57 18.38 24.91 -11.82
N ASP A 58 18.13 24.95 -13.12
CA ASP A 58 18.32 26.15 -13.96
C ASP A 58 17.25 27.22 -13.77
N ASN A 59 16.02 26.88 -13.39
CA ASN A 59 14.94 27.83 -13.18
C ASN A 59 14.68 28.16 -11.69
N TYR A 60 15.41 27.55 -10.78
CA TYR A 60 15.18 27.70 -9.34
C TYR A 60 15.24 29.16 -8.85
N GLU A 61 16.28 29.88 -9.23
CA GLU A 61 16.42 31.30 -8.84
C GLU A 61 15.34 32.19 -9.49
N THR A 62 14.85 31.83 -10.66
CA THR A 62 13.71 32.51 -11.30
C THR A 62 12.43 32.24 -10.52
N PHE A 63 12.16 30.98 -10.16
CA PHE A 63 10.96 30.58 -9.41
C PHE A 63 10.95 31.14 -7.99
N LYS A 64 12.10 31.41 -7.39
CA LYS A 64 12.19 32.13 -6.08
C LYS A 64 11.75 33.59 -6.22
N LYS A 65 11.92 34.21 -7.39
CA LYS A 65 11.46 35.57 -7.62
C LYS A 65 9.99 35.57 -8.05
N GLU A 66 9.65 34.79 -9.05
CA GLU A 66 8.30 34.65 -9.58
C GLU A 66 8.15 33.39 -10.44
N ILE A 67 7.10 32.60 -10.20
CA ILE A 67 6.69 31.50 -11.08
C ILE A 67 5.84 32.09 -12.19
N PRO A 68 6.21 31.89 -13.47
CA PRO A 68 5.40 32.37 -14.60
C PRO A 68 3.99 31.80 -14.54
N THR A 69 2.98 32.68 -14.58
CA THR A 69 1.56 32.29 -14.50
C THR A 69 0.95 31.93 -15.85
N VAL A 70 1.68 32.19 -16.94
CA VAL A 70 1.26 31.83 -18.28
C VAL A 70 1.28 30.31 -18.44
N GLU A 71 0.16 29.73 -18.89
CA GLU A 71 0.01 28.27 -19.13
C GLU A 71 0.07 27.37 -17.88
N LEU A 72 -0.28 27.91 -16.71
CA LEU A 72 -0.37 27.06 -15.53
C LEU A 72 -1.48 26.00 -15.67
N PRO A 73 -1.25 24.76 -15.22
CA PRO A 73 -2.27 23.74 -15.20
C PRO A 73 -3.49 24.19 -14.38
N LYS A 74 -4.68 23.91 -14.90
CA LYS A 74 -5.94 24.29 -14.24
C LYS A 74 -6.02 23.76 -12.80
N THR A 75 -5.52 22.56 -12.55
CA THR A 75 -5.46 21.97 -11.21
C THR A 75 -4.62 22.82 -10.25
N PHE A 76 -3.52 23.41 -10.73
CA PHE A 76 -2.69 24.31 -9.92
C PHE A 76 -3.39 25.64 -9.66
N LEU A 77 -3.98 26.24 -10.69
CA LEU A 77 -4.73 27.49 -10.55
C LEU A 77 -5.89 27.34 -9.54
N ASP A 78 -6.65 26.24 -9.67
CA ASP A 78 -7.76 25.95 -8.75
C ASP A 78 -7.26 25.74 -7.32
N SER A 79 -6.12 25.04 -7.13
CA SER A 79 -5.55 24.79 -5.79
C SER A 79 -4.99 26.06 -5.15
N ILE A 80 -4.36 26.94 -5.92
CA ILE A 80 -3.91 28.26 -5.49
C ILE A 80 -5.09 29.13 -5.06
N SER A 81 -6.14 29.16 -5.89
CA SER A 81 -7.38 29.89 -5.58
C SER A 81 -8.02 29.37 -4.28
N LEU A 82 -8.11 28.06 -4.12
CA LEU A 82 -8.63 27.45 -2.90
C LEU A 82 -7.79 27.78 -1.68
N THR A 83 -6.45 27.75 -1.81
CA THR A 83 -5.52 28.10 -0.73
C THR A 83 -5.77 29.50 -0.22
N ARG A 84 -5.87 30.48 -1.13
CA ARG A 84 -6.20 31.88 -0.81
C ARG A 84 -7.58 32.03 -0.15
N ARG A 85 -8.60 31.34 -0.69
CA ARG A 85 -9.98 31.36 -0.15
C ARG A 85 -10.09 30.80 1.24
N LEU A 86 -9.21 29.85 1.61
CA LEU A 86 -9.11 29.30 2.97
C LEU A 86 -8.31 30.21 3.92
N GLY A 87 -7.84 31.37 3.46
CA GLY A 87 -7.06 32.31 4.26
C GLY A 87 -5.62 31.84 4.51
N LEU A 88 -5.11 30.88 3.71
CA LEU A 88 -3.75 30.36 3.84
C LEU A 88 -2.87 30.91 2.71
N ARG A 89 -1.58 31.04 3.03
CA ARG A 89 -0.60 31.64 2.14
C ARG A 89 0.29 30.64 1.41
N TYR A 90 0.40 29.41 1.95
CA TYR A 90 1.39 28.46 1.48
C TYR A 90 0.78 27.13 1.07
N ILE A 91 1.30 26.61 -0.06
CA ILE A 91 0.93 25.29 -0.55
C ILE A 91 2.19 24.51 -0.99
N TRP A 92 2.20 23.21 -0.77
CA TRP A 92 3.22 22.32 -1.26
C TRP A 92 2.68 21.56 -2.49
N ILE A 93 3.41 21.62 -3.59
CA ILE A 93 3.14 20.92 -4.84
C ILE A 93 4.44 20.23 -5.25
N ASP A 94 4.44 18.92 -5.40
CA ASP A 94 5.62 18.11 -5.70
C ASP A 94 6.40 18.62 -6.92
N ALA A 95 5.70 18.99 -8.00
CA ALA A 95 6.29 19.49 -9.22
C ALA A 95 7.11 20.79 -9.04
N TRP A 96 6.79 21.60 -8.03
CA TRP A 96 7.41 22.93 -7.79
C TRP A 96 8.18 23.03 -6.47
N CYS A 97 8.07 22.01 -5.60
CA CYS A 97 8.79 21.98 -4.34
C CYS A 97 9.98 21.02 -4.33
N ILE A 98 10.09 20.17 -5.35
CA ILE A 98 11.20 19.22 -5.53
C ILE A 98 11.97 19.59 -6.80
N LEU A 99 13.31 19.63 -6.72
CA LEU A 99 14.17 19.78 -7.91
C LEU A 99 14.17 18.49 -8.71
N GLN A 100 13.44 18.49 -9.84
CA GLN A 100 13.12 17.28 -10.59
C GLN A 100 14.31 16.69 -11.37
N ASP A 101 15.35 17.48 -11.60
CA ASP A 101 16.61 17.10 -12.25
C ASP A 101 17.75 16.77 -11.24
N SER A 102 17.50 16.89 -9.93
CA SER A 102 18.46 16.58 -8.88
C SER A 102 18.13 15.29 -8.15
N LYS A 103 18.89 14.22 -8.40
CA LYS A 103 18.72 12.93 -7.67
C LYS A 103 18.92 13.07 -6.16
N ALA A 104 19.80 13.97 -5.73
CA ALA A 104 20.08 14.20 -4.30
C ALA A 104 18.88 14.87 -3.62
N ASP A 105 18.32 15.91 -4.25
CA ASP A 105 17.14 16.60 -3.76
C ASP A 105 15.92 15.68 -3.74
N TRP A 106 15.67 14.96 -4.84
CA TRP A 106 14.59 13.98 -4.92
C TRP A 106 14.67 12.94 -3.80
N LYS A 107 15.87 12.39 -3.55
CA LYS A 107 16.08 11.39 -2.48
C LYS A 107 15.79 11.99 -1.09
N HIS A 108 16.17 13.24 -0.88
CA HIS A 108 15.89 13.96 0.37
C HIS A 108 14.38 14.17 0.57
N GLU A 109 13.72 14.73 -0.45
CA GLU A 109 12.29 15.06 -0.41
C GLU A 109 11.41 13.80 -0.32
N ALA A 110 11.73 12.74 -1.05
CA ALA A 110 11.04 11.44 -0.96
C ALA A 110 11.08 10.87 0.46
N ARG A 111 12.22 11.01 1.16
CA ARG A 111 12.40 10.54 2.53
C ARG A 111 11.55 11.30 3.55
N ILE A 112 11.33 12.60 3.34
CA ILE A 112 10.53 13.45 4.23
C ILE A 112 9.07 13.59 3.76
N MET A 113 8.69 13.07 2.60
CA MET A 113 7.37 13.24 2.01
C MET A 113 6.23 12.82 2.95
N GLY A 114 6.43 11.74 3.73
CA GLY A 114 5.48 11.35 4.77
C GLY A 114 5.24 12.44 5.82
N GLN A 115 6.29 13.19 6.21
CA GLN A 115 6.18 14.32 7.15
C GLN A 115 5.49 15.50 6.48
N VAL A 116 5.76 15.77 5.20
CA VAL A 116 5.12 16.85 4.44
C VAL A 116 3.59 16.70 4.48
N TYR A 117 3.06 15.50 4.19
CA TYR A 117 1.62 15.27 4.24
C TYR A 117 1.05 15.20 5.66
N SER A 118 1.76 14.59 6.60
CA SER A 118 1.28 14.46 7.98
C SER A 118 1.21 15.79 8.74
N ASN A 119 2.09 16.73 8.41
CA ASN A 119 2.16 18.06 9.02
C ASN A 119 1.33 19.10 8.26
N SER A 120 0.80 18.80 7.09
CA SER A 120 -0.06 19.71 6.34
C SER A 120 -1.33 20.05 7.11
N TYR A 121 -1.78 21.29 7.00
CA TYR A 121 -3.06 21.71 7.57
C TYR A 121 -4.23 20.98 6.91
N LEU A 122 -4.19 20.82 5.57
CA LEU A 122 -5.18 20.13 4.77
C LEU A 122 -4.52 19.64 3.48
N ASN A 123 -4.85 18.44 3.05
CA ASN A 123 -4.51 17.94 1.72
C ASN A 123 -5.66 18.19 0.73
N ILE A 124 -5.35 18.82 -0.39
CA ILE A 124 -6.25 18.98 -1.54
C ILE A 124 -5.99 17.79 -2.48
N ALA A 125 -7.01 16.99 -2.76
CA ALA A 125 -6.90 15.83 -3.64
C ALA A 125 -7.72 16.03 -4.91
N ALA A 126 -7.04 16.15 -6.06
CA ALA A 126 -7.65 16.28 -7.39
C ALA A 126 -8.12 14.89 -7.90
N SER A 127 -9.02 14.25 -7.15
CA SER A 127 -9.38 12.83 -7.31
C SER A 127 -9.94 12.48 -8.69
N ALA A 128 -10.69 13.39 -9.30
CA ALA A 128 -11.31 13.18 -10.62
C ALA A 128 -10.44 13.59 -11.81
N SER A 129 -9.24 14.14 -11.58
CA SER A 129 -8.40 14.69 -12.66
C SER A 129 -7.26 13.74 -12.99
N SER A 130 -7.26 13.25 -14.24
CA SER A 130 -6.21 12.34 -14.75
C SER A 130 -4.91 13.07 -15.11
N ASP A 131 -4.95 14.41 -15.15
CA ASP A 131 -3.81 15.28 -15.48
C ASP A 131 -3.98 16.68 -14.87
N GLY A 132 -3.02 17.56 -15.15
CA GLY A 132 -3.03 18.93 -14.68
C GLY A 132 -4.15 19.82 -15.25
N GLN A 133 -4.78 19.44 -16.36
CA GLN A 133 -5.81 20.26 -17.03
C GLN A 133 -7.22 20.00 -16.50
N GLY A 134 -7.43 18.89 -15.78
CA GLY A 134 -8.76 18.52 -15.25
C GLY A 134 -9.32 19.49 -14.23
N GLY A 135 -8.48 20.16 -13.44
CA GLY A 135 -8.88 21.11 -12.40
C GLY A 135 -9.52 20.44 -11.20
N LEU A 136 -9.95 21.25 -10.22
CA LEU A 136 -10.68 20.81 -9.02
C LEU A 136 -12.19 21.03 -9.18
N PHE A 137 -12.57 22.19 -9.71
CA PHE A 137 -13.96 22.61 -9.80
C PHE A 137 -14.61 22.11 -11.08
N ARG A 138 -15.69 21.34 -10.91
CA ARG A 138 -16.45 20.74 -12.00
C ARG A 138 -17.90 21.18 -11.95
N ARG A 139 -18.51 21.33 -13.13
CA ARG A 139 -19.95 21.47 -13.22
C ARG A 139 -20.59 20.12 -12.87
N ARG A 140 -21.43 20.10 -11.87
CA ARG A 140 -22.09 18.89 -11.34
C ARG A 140 -23.59 19.11 -11.33
N ASP A 141 -24.34 18.01 -11.41
CA ASP A 141 -25.78 18.03 -11.23
C ASP A 141 -26.10 17.98 -9.71
N PRO A 142 -26.68 19.03 -9.12
CA PRO A 142 -27.05 19.04 -7.71
C PRO A 142 -28.06 17.95 -7.35
N LEU A 143 -28.92 17.54 -8.30
CA LEU A 143 -29.92 16.49 -8.07
C LEU A 143 -29.29 15.11 -7.98
N ALA A 144 -28.15 14.88 -8.64
CA ALA A 144 -27.42 13.61 -8.53
C ALA A 144 -26.77 13.42 -7.15
N ALA A 145 -26.48 14.50 -6.43
CA ALA A 145 -25.96 14.49 -5.06
C ALA A 145 -27.07 14.55 -4.01
N ALA A 146 -28.30 14.90 -4.38
CA ALA A 146 -29.42 15.02 -3.45
C ALA A 146 -29.91 13.64 -3.01
N SER A 147 -30.12 13.48 -1.69
CA SER A 147 -30.77 12.30 -1.14
C SER A 147 -32.25 12.26 -1.58
N CYS A 148 -32.72 11.12 -2.04
CA CYS A 148 -34.16 10.93 -2.31
C CYS A 148 -34.90 10.63 -1.00
N ILE A 149 -35.84 11.49 -0.63
CA ILE A 149 -36.68 11.28 0.54
C ILE A 149 -37.98 10.64 0.10
N ILE A 150 -38.20 9.41 0.51
CA ILE A 150 -39.46 8.69 0.27
C ILE A 150 -40.29 8.76 1.54
N LYS A 151 -41.57 9.23 1.40
CA LYS A 151 -42.56 9.12 2.44
C LYS A 151 -43.41 7.89 2.13
N PRO A 152 -43.21 6.76 2.81
CA PRO A 152 -43.99 5.57 2.55
C PRO A 152 -45.45 5.80 2.94
N SER A 153 -46.37 5.34 2.09
CA SER A 153 -47.82 5.33 2.41
C SER A 153 -48.25 4.08 3.18
N TRP A 154 -47.31 3.17 3.49
CA TRP A 154 -47.60 1.95 4.24
C TRP A 154 -47.82 2.24 5.72
N PRO A 155 -48.88 1.72 6.34
CA PRO A 155 -49.24 2.04 7.74
C PRO A 155 -48.12 1.79 8.75
N GLN A 156 -47.28 0.79 8.51
CA GLN A 156 -46.15 0.44 9.41
C GLN A 156 -44.97 1.43 9.34
N TRP A 157 -44.87 2.25 8.28
CA TRP A 157 -43.74 3.13 8.00
C TRP A 157 -44.16 4.61 7.83
N SER A 158 -45.47 4.91 7.99
CA SER A 158 -46.01 6.21 7.66
C SER A 158 -45.50 7.39 8.49
N HIS A 159 -44.77 7.13 9.57
CA HIS A 159 -44.30 8.16 10.48
C HIS A 159 -42.87 8.61 10.28
N ASN A 160 -42.08 7.84 9.55
CA ASN A 160 -40.65 8.15 9.33
C ASN A 160 -40.34 8.23 7.84
N PRO A 161 -39.85 9.36 7.32
CA PRO A 161 -39.34 9.45 5.95
C PRO A 161 -38.11 8.56 5.79
N LEU A 162 -38.09 7.79 4.72
CA LEU A 162 -36.93 7.00 4.33
C LEU A 162 -36.01 7.83 3.46
N VAL A 163 -34.75 7.91 3.81
CA VAL A 163 -33.71 8.54 2.99
C VAL A 163 -33.06 7.47 2.14
N CYS A 164 -33.32 7.50 0.83
CA CYS A 164 -32.70 6.61 -0.14
C CYS A 164 -31.45 7.26 -0.72
N TYR A 165 -30.36 6.52 -0.75
CA TYR A 165 -29.09 6.97 -1.28
C TYR A 165 -28.41 5.87 -2.07
N ASN A 166 -27.57 6.27 -3.02
CA ASN A 166 -26.78 5.33 -3.82
C ASN A 166 -25.54 4.86 -3.03
N LYS A 167 -25.68 3.73 -2.32
CA LYS A 167 -24.62 3.15 -1.49
C LYS A 167 -23.33 2.84 -2.26
N VAL A 168 -23.46 2.31 -3.47
CA VAL A 168 -22.32 1.77 -4.22
C VAL A 168 -21.61 2.83 -5.07
N GLY A 169 -22.37 3.79 -5.61
CA GLY A 169 -21.83 4.74 -6.60
C GLY A 169 -20.96 5.84 -6.01
N THR A 170 -21.34 6.39 -4.87
CA THR A 170 -20.68 7.58 -4.29
C THR A 170 -19.40 7.23 -3.54
N HIS A 171 -19.45 6.21 -2.70
CA HIS A 171 -18.29 5.80 -1.90
C HIS A 171 -17.17 5.18 -2.77
N SER A 172 -17.54 4.44 -3.81
CA SER A 172 -16.56 3.86 -4.75
C SER A 172 -15.75 4.93 -5.48
N GLU A 173 -16.30 6.11 -5.74
CA GLU A 173 -15.59 7.22 -6.38
C GLU A 173 -14.45 7.77 -5.54
N LEU A 174 -14.60 7.80 -4.22
CA LEU A 174 -13.54 8.26 -3.33
C LEU A 174 -12.32 7.34 -3.39
N TYR A 175 -12.53 6.02 -3.46
CA TYR A 175 -11.46 5.03 -3.37
C TYR A 175 -10.95 4.55 -4.73
N ARG A 176 -11.81 4.54 -5.76
CA ARG A 176 -11.49 4.11 -7.13
C ARG A 176 -11.20 5.26 -8.08
N SER A 177 -10.92 6.44 -7.55
CA SER A 177 -10.57 7.60 -8.36
C SER A 177 -9.24 7.39 -9.10
N VAL A 178 -9.08 8.03 -10.26
CA VAL A 178 -7.85 7.98 -11.07
C VAL A 178 -6.61 8.34 -10.25
N LEU A 179 -6.74 9.33 -9.37
CA LEU A 179 -5.67 9.72 -8.45
C LEU A 179 -5.21 8.56 -7.57
N ASN A 180 -6.15 7.73 -7.10
CA ASN A 180 -5.86 6.60 -6.22
C ASN A 180 -5.22 5.40 -6.93
N GLU A 181 -5.12 5.39 -8.26
CA GLU A 181 -4.31 4.40 -8.97
C GLU A 181 -2.81 4.60 -8.78
N ARG A 182 -2.36 5.78 -8.35
CA ARG A 182 -0.96 6.08 -8.11
C ARG A 182 -0.51 5.55 -6.75
N ALA A 183 0.60 4.83 -6.72
CA ALA A 183 1.11 4.21 -5.50
C ALA A 183 1.53 5.24 -4.43
N TRP A 184 2.17 6.33 -4.82
CA TRP A 184 2.55 7.43 -3.92
C TRP A 184 1.36 8.04 -3.18
N VAL A 185 0.20 8.13 -3.84
CA VAL A 185 -1.02 8.72 -3.28
C VAL A 185 -1.55 7.96 -2.06
N LEU A 186 -1.21 6.68 -1.90
CA LEU A 186 -1.60 5.96 -0.69
C LEU A 186 -0.98 6.61 0.57
N GLN A 187 0.31 6.93 0.52
CA GLN A 187 1.00 7.62 1.61
C GLN A 187 0.42 9.02 1.85
N GLU A 188 0.21 9.79 0.77
CA GLU A 188 -0.39 11.12 0.81
C GLU A 188 -1.75 11.11 1.50
N ARG A 189 -2.61 10.16 1.11
CA ARG A 189 -3.96 9.99 1.65
C ARG A 189 -3.96 9.53 3.11
N LEU A 190 -3.14 8.53 3.46
CA LEU A 190 -3.16 7.93 4.80
C LEU A 190 -2.49 8.80 5.85
N LEU A 191 -1.49 9.61 5.49
CA LEU A 191 -0.76 10.44 6.45
C LEU A 191 -1.38 11.82 6.66
N ALA A 192 -2.03 12.41 5.64
CA ALA A 192 -2.69 13.71 5.80
C ALA A 192 -3.78 13.64 6.88
N SER A 193 -3.71 14.51 7.89
CA SER A 193 -4.68 14.54 8.99
C SER A 193 -6.09 14.90 8.53
N ARG A 194 -6.21 15.69 7.47
CA ARG A 194 -7.45 16.12 6.82
C ARG A 194 -7.23 16.13 5.33
N ALA A 195 -8.26 15.78 4.57
CA ALA A 195 -8.22 15.91 3.12
C ALA A 195 -9.59 16.33 2.58
N VAL A 196 -9.57 17.18 1.57
CA VAL A 196 -10.71 17.48 0.73
C VAL A 196 -10.47 16.85 -0.65
N ASN A 197 -11.38 15.96 -1.04
CA ASN A 197 -11.24 15.17 -2.26
C ASN A 197 -12.26 15.66 -3.28
N PHE A 198 -11.76 16.20 -4.40
CA PHE A 198 -12.59 16.67 -5.52
C PHE A 198 -12.84 15.49 -6.46
N THR A 199 -13.95 14.77 -6.26
CA THR A 199 -14.34 13.63 -7.09
C THR A 199 -15.23 14.08 -8.26
N GLN A 200 -15.66 13.15 -9.09
CA GLN A 200 -16.47 13.47 -10.27
C GLN A 200 -17.86 13.97 -9.91
N LYS A 201 -18.51 13.41 -8.87
CA LYS A 201 -19.90 13.70 -8.54
C LYS A 201 -20.04 14.66 -7.37
N GLU A 202 -19.18 14.58 -6.37
CA GLU A 202 -19.28 15.41 -5.15
C GLU A 202 -17.92 15.66 -4.51
N ILE A 203 -17.85 16.58 -3.56
CA ILE A 203 -16.68 16.84 -2.74
C ILE A 203 -16.77 15.99 -1.48
N TRP A 204 -15.66 15.32 -1.15
CA TRP A 204 -15.53 14.53 0.06
C TRP A 204 -14.56 15.15 1.04
N TRP A 205 -14.96 15.21 2.27
CA TRP A 205 -14.09 15.50 3.41
C TRP A 205 -13.70 14.20 4.09
N THR A 206 -12.40 14.04 4.38
CA THR A 206 -11.91 12.92 5.18
C THR A 206 -10.97 13.42 6.26
N CYS A 207 -11.22 13.05 7.51
CA CYS A 207 -10.34 13.32 8.63
C CYS A 207 -10.38 12.14 9.61
N ARG A 208 -9.67 12.25 10.74
CA ARG A 208 -9.56 11.16 11.73
C ARG A 208 -10.91 10.80 12.40
N THR A 209 -11.85 11.71 12.42
CA THR A 209 -13.12 11.55 13.15
C THR A 209 -14.28 11.24 12.22
N ILE A 210 -14.25 11.76 11.00
CA ILE A 210 -15.40 11.70 10.10
C ILE A 210 -14.98 11.60 8.65
N THR A 211 -15.72 10.81 7.88
CA THR A 211 -15.79 10.89 6.41
C THR A 211 -17.14 11.48 6.08
N ALA A 212 -17.16 12.60 5.36
CA ALA A 212 -18.36 13.33 5.00
C ALA A 212 -18.33 13.72 3.52
N SER A 213 -19.47 14.01 2.93
CA SER A 213 -19.60 14.50 1.56
C SER A 213 -20.66 15.59 1.47
N GLU A 214 -20.82 16.19 0.29
CA GLU A 214 -21.91 17.16 0.06
C GLU A 214 -23.29 16.53 0.32
N SER A 215 -23.46 15.25 -0.03
CA SER A 215 -24.69 14.49 0.27
C SER A 215 -24.82 14.10 1.75
N TYR A 216 -23.71 13.97 2.46
CA TYR A 216 -23.64 13.54 3.87
C TYR A 216 -22.75 14.47 4.70
N PRO A 217 -23.15 15.73 4.92
CA PRO A 217 -22.30 16.72 5.60
C PRO A 217 -22.06 16.39 7.07
N ASN A 218 -22.95 15.64 7.71
CA ASN A 218 -22.86 15.22 9.11
C ASN A 218 -22.13 13.87 9.30
N GLY A 219 -21.62 13.30 8.21
CA GLY A 219 -20.92 12.02 8.22
C GLY A 219 -21.62 10.95 7.38
N TYR A 220 -20.81 10.17 6.69
CA TYR A 220 -21.29 9.06 5.88
C TYR A 220 -21.79 7.94 6.80
N PRO A 221 -23.02 7.41 6.59
CA PRO A 221 -23.72 6.55 7.55
C PRO A 221 -23.20 5.12 7.63
N MET A 222 -22.14 4.78 6.92
CA MET A 222 -21.64 3.42 6.88
C MET A 222 -20.31 3.25 7.62
N GLU A 223 -20.29 2.26 8.50
CA GLU A 223 -19.07 1.64 9.02
C GLU A 223 -18.41 0.79 7.92
N ASP A 224 -17.95 1.42 6.85
CA ASP A 224 -17.17 0.70 5.87
C ASP A 224 -15.75 0.53 6.37
N ASN A 225 -15.27 -0.71 6.35
CA ASN A 225 -13.88 -1.13 6.62
C ASN A 225 -12.83 -0.43 5.72
N LEU A 226 -13.28 0.42 4.79
CA LEU A 226 -12.45 1.19 3.87
C LEU A 226 -12.14 2.62 4.32
N ASN A 227 -12.68 3.07 5.46
CA ASN A 227 -12.28 4.37 5.99
C ASN A 227 -10.78 4.32 6.35
N LYS A 228 -9.99 5.27 5.79
CA LYS A 228 -8.54 5.34 6.06
C LYS A 228 -8.17 5.29 7.55
N TRP A 229 -9.09 5.70 8.42
CA TRP A 229 -8.91 5.71 9.88
C TRP A 229 -9.37 4.42 10.53
N ASN A 230 -10.16 3.58 9.83
CA ASN A 230 -10.43 2.24 10.31
C ASN A 230 -9.18 1.37 10.28
N LEU A 231 -8.28 1.56 9.29
CA LEU A 231 -6.96 0.90 9.32
C LEU A 231 -6.21 1.18 10.63
N TRP A 232 -6.26 2.42 11.13
CA TRP A 232 -5.63 2.78 12.40
C TRP A 232 -6.47 2.39 13.62
N LYS A 233 -7.82 2.39 13.51
CA LYS A 233 -8.73 1.98 14.58
C LYS A 233 -8.82 0.46 14.74
N GLU A 234 -8.81 -0.29 13.67
CA GLU A 234 -8.87 -1.77 13.71
C GLU A 234 -7.67 -2.36 14.43
N GLY A 235 -6.49 -1.77 14.30
CA GLY A 235 -5.35 -2.09 15.16
C GLY A 235 -5.67 -1.90 16.64
N ALA A 236 -6.58 -0.99 17.02
CA ALA A 236 -7.01 -0.76 18.40
C ALA A 236 -8.15 -1.69 18.86
N LEU A 237 -8.88 -2.34 17.93
CA LEU A 237 -10.03 -3.19 18.23
C LEU A 237 -9.70 -4.68 18.35
N VAL A 238 -8.48 -5.09 17.96
CA VAL A 238 -8.02 -6.47 18.18
C VAL A 238 -7.79 -6.67 19.69
N HIS A 239 -8.75 -7.29 20.35
CA HIS A 239 -8.62 -7.70 21.75
C HIS A 239 -7.70 -8.92 21.82
N GLY A 240 -6.57 -8.78 22.46
CA GLY A 240 -5.60 -9.87 22.73
C GLY A 240 -4.22 -9.28 23.03
N ASP A 241 -3.44 -9.99 23.84
CA ASP A 241 -2.13 -9.57 24.37
C ASP A 241 -1.00 -9.44 23.32
N ALA A 242 -1.33 -9.55 22.04
CA ALA A 242 -0.36 -9.50 20.95
C ALA A 242 -0.43 -8.16 20.20
N GLU A 243 0.21 -7.13 20.74
CA GLU A 243 0.45 -5.86 20.01
C GLU A 243 1.22 -6.07 18.69
N SER A 244 2.02 -7.13 18.60
CA SER A 244 2.65 -7.59 17.37
C SER A 244 1.61 -7.97 16.28
N GLY A 245 0.49 -8.58 16.65
CA GLY A 245 -0.60 -8.90 15.74
C GLY A 245 -1.24 -7.65 15.13
N LYS A 246 -1.43 -6.60 15.92
CA LYS A 246 -2.02 -5.32 15.45
C LYS A 246 -1.15 -4.64 14.39
N LEU A 247 0.16 -4.58 14.62
CA LEU A 247 1.12 -4.03 13.67
C LEU A 247 1.03 -4.76 12.33
N CYS A 248 1.00 -6.08 12.37
CA CYS A 248 1.00 -6.91 11.17
C CYS A 248 -0.31 -6.77 10.38
N LEU A 249 -1.47 -6.80 11.04
CA LEU A 249 -2.77 -6.66 10.38
C LEU A 249 -2.91 -5.29 9.70
N VAL A 250 -2.48 -4.22 10.36
CA VAL A 250 -2.49 -2.87 9.75
C VAL A 250 -1.53 -2.82 8.57
N TRP A 251 -0.34 -3.39 8.72
CA TRP A 251 0.66 -3.40 7.67
C TRP A 251 0.22 -4.22 6.46
N ASP A 252 -0.32 -5.41 6.66
CA ASP A 252 -0.85 -6.26 5.60
C ASP A 252 -1.91 -5.52 4.77
N LYS A 253 -2.87 -4.85 5.42
CA LYS A 253 -3.89 -4.04 4.72
C LYS A 253 -3.28 -2.90 3.92
N ILE A 254 -2.26 -2.21 4.46
CA ILE A 254 -1.53 -1.16 3.73
C ILE A 254 -0.84 -1.74 2.50
N VAL A 255 -0.14 -2.86 2.64
CA VAL A 255 0.58 -3.50 1.54
C VAL A 255 -0.37 -4.02 0.46
N LEU A 256 -1.50 -4.63 0.84
CA LEU A 256 -2.54 -5.07 -0.09
C LEU A 256 -3.10 -3.92 -0.92
N GLU A 257 -3.45 -2.84 -0.26
CA GLU A 257 -3.97 -1.63 -0.92
C GLU A 257 -2.91 -0.97 -1.80
N TYR A 258 -1.65 -0.98 -1.36
CA TYR A 258 -0.52 -0.41 -2.07
C TYR A 258 -0.16 -1.18 -3.35
N THR A 259 -0.08 -2.50 -3.28
CA THR A 259 0.38 -3.32 -4.40
C THR A 259 -0.59 -3.36 -5.58
N ARG A 260 -1.85 -2.96 -5.38
CA ARG A 260 -2.85 -2.76 -6.43
C ARG A 260 -2.65 -1.47 -7.22
N ARG A 261 -1.74 -0.59 -6.77
CA ARG A 261 -1.51 0.74 -7.36
C ARG A 261 -0.31 0.71 -8.30
N LYS A 262 -0.30 1.66 -9.23
CA LYS A 262 0.73 1.77 -10.27
C LYS A 262 1.85 2.72 -9.84
N LEU A 263 3.07 2.36 -10.16
CA LEU A 263 4.28 3.20 -10.03
C LEU A 263 4.76 3.62 -11.40
N THR A 264 5.19 4.86 -11.55
CA THR A 264 5.87 5.33 -12.76
C THR A 264 7.28 4.77 -12.82
N TYR A 265 7.97 4.73 -11.69
CA TYR A 265 9.30 4.13 -11.55
C TYR A 265 9.23 2.93 -10.61
N GLU A 266 9.51 1.75 -11.14
CA GLU A 266 9.47 0.50 -10.37
C GLU A 266 10.41 0.51 -9.16
N SER A 267 11.52 1.27 -9.23
CA SER A 267 12.49 1.46 -8.15
C SER A 267 11.92 2.08 -6.88
N ASP A 268 10.80 2.82 -7.00
CA ASP A 268 10.24 3.57 -5.88
C ASP A 268 9.42 2.73 -4.90
N LYS A 269 9.26 1.43 -5.17
CA LYS A 269 8.29 0.57 -4.47
C LYS A 269 8.36 0.62 -2.94
N LEU A 270 9.55 0.55 -2.36
CA LEU A 270 9.72 0.66 -0.90
C LEU A 270 9.75 2.12 -0.45
N VAL A 271 10.32 3.02 -1.26
CA VAL A 271 10.45 4.43 -0.92
C VAL A 271 9.09 5.10 -0.77
N ALA A 272 8.15 4.81 -1.70
CA ALA A 272 6.80 5.37 -1.69
C ALA A 272 5.95 4.90 -0.49
N LEU A 273 6.40 3.88 0.24
CA LEU A 273 5.75 3.37 1.45
C LEU A 273 6.50 3.73 2.73
N SER A 274 7.71 4.29 2.62
CA SER A 274 8.62 4.49 3.77
C SER A 274 8.01 5.36 4.87
N GLY A 275 7.27 6.41 4.51
CA GLY A 275 6.60 7.26 5.49
C GLY A 275 5.48 6.56 6.25
N LEU A 276 4.74 5.65 5.58
CA LEU A 276 3.75 4.81 6.25
C LEU A 276 4.40 3.77 7.16
N ALA A 277 5.51 3.17 6.74
CA ALA A 277 6.26 2.24 7.58
C ALA A 277 6.79 2.95 8.85
N LYS A 278 7.34 4.16 8.72
CA LYS A 278 7.76 5.01 9.86
C LYS A 278 6.59 5.29 10.81
N GLU A 279 5.42 5.61 10.28
CA GLU A 279 4.23 5.89 11.08
C GLU A 279 3.70 4.64 11.79
N VAL A 280 3.64 3.49 11.11
CA VAL A 280 3.24 2.20 11.70
C VAL A 280 4.21 1.81 12.83
N ASN A 281 5.52 1.94 12.61
CA ASN A 281 6.50 1.67 13.67
C ASN A 281 6.36 2.63 14.86
N ARG A 282 6.07 3.88 14.60
CA ARG A 282 5.86 4.89 15.67
C ARG A 282 4.63 4.59 16.52
N GLU A 283 3.52 4.12 15.89
CA GLU A 283 2.26 3.84 16.59
C GLU A 283 2.31 2.50 17.35
N TYR A 284 2.92 1.49 16.75
CA TYR A 284 2.82 0.11 17.23
C TYR A 284 4.18 -0.50 17.64
N GLY A 285 5.30 0.00 17.11
CA GLY A 285 6.61 -0.62 17.31
C GLY A 285 7.23 -0.37 18.69
N GLY A 286 6.94 0.77 19.32
CA GLY A 286 7.49 1.14 20.63
C GLY A 286 6.95 0.30 21.79
N VAL A 287 5.80 -0.33 21.62
CA VAL A 287 5.10 -1.09 22.67
C VAL A 287 5.55 -2.55 22.70
N ILE A 288 6.09 -3.09 21.58
CA ILE A 288 6.30 -4.51 21.36
C ILE A 288 7.59 -5.04 22.02
N SER A 289 8.68 -4.26 22.16
CA SER A 289 9.95 -4.87 22.54
C SER A 289 10.93 -4.05 23.37
N GLY A 290 10.67 -2.80 23.64
CA GLY A 290 11.67 -1.91 24.29
C GLY A 290 12.97 -1.70 23.49
N ARG A 291 13.19 -2.44 22.39
CA ARG A 291 14.36 -2.40 21.51
C ARG A 291 14.06 -1.94 20.08
N GLY A 292 12.81 -1.59 19.76
CA GLY A 292 12.38 -1.31 18.39
C GLY A 292 12.11 -2.58 17.57
N VAL A 293 11.33 -2.43 16.51
CA VAL A 293 10.99 -3.52 15.58
C VAL A 293 11.73 -3.26 14.28
N ASP A 294 12.52 -4.23 13.81
CA ASP A 294 13.25 -4.12 12.56
C ASP A 294 12.31 -4.24 11.37
N TYR A 295 12.52 -3.35 10.38
CA TYR A 295 11.85 -3.37 9.10
C TYR A 295 12.79 -3.93 8.03
N LEU A 296 12.44 -5.09 7.50
CA LEU A 296 13.28 -5.87 6.60
C LEU A 296 12.67 -5.88 5.21
N ALA A 297 13.03 -4.91 4.37
CA ALA A 297 12.59 -4.82 2.98
C ALA A 297 11.05 -5.01 2.81
N GLY A 298 10.25 -4.38 3.65
CA GLY A 298 8.79 -4.48 3.58
C GLY A 298 8.14 -5.43 4.57
N ILE A 299 8.91 -6.15 5.38
CA ILE A 299 8.44 -7.13 6.36
C ILE A 299 8.94 -6.74 7.76
N TRP A 300 8.09 -6.91 8.77
CA TRP A 300 8.44 -6.65 10.17
C TRP A 300 9.07 -7.88 10.83
N SER A 301 10.14 -7.70 11.58
CA SER A 301 10.87 -8.80 12.23
C SER A 301 10.02 -9.55 13.25
N THR A 302 9.09 -8.88 13.91
CA THR A 302 8.19 -9.47 14.94
C THR A 302 7.16 -10.46 14.38
N ALA A 303 6.85 -10.39 13.08
CA ALA A 303 5.97 -11.33 12.41
C ALA A 303 6.58 -11.81 11.09
N PHE A 304 7.86 -12.13 11.15
CA PHE A 304 8.64 -12.40 9.96
C PHE A 304 8.10 -13.60 9.16
N THR A 305 7.79 -14.71 9.84
CA THR A 305 7.23 -15.91 9.18
C THR A 305 5.93 -15.60 8.46
N ARG A 306 5.00 -14.87 9.10
CA ARG A 306 3.77 -14.40 8.48
C ARG A 306 4.07 -13.51 7.27
N GLY A 307 4.95 -12.54 7.43
CA GLY A 307 5.32 -11.59 6.38
C GLY A 307 5.95 -12.26 5.14
N LEU A 308 6.56 -13.44 5.29
CA LEU A 308 7.05 -14.23 4.17
C LEU A 308 5.96 -14.95 3.37
N LEU A 309 4.77 -15.14 3.95
CA LEU A 309 3.67 -15.90 3.35
C LEU A 309 2.75 -15.08 2.44
N TRP A 310 3.20 -13.89 1.97
CA TRP A 310 2.50 -13.20 0.89
C TRP A 310 2.41 -14.08 -0.35
N SER A 311 1.36 -13.95 -1.14
CA SER A 311 1.13 -14.81 -2.29
C SER A 311 0.44 -14.06 -3.43
N THR A 312 0.33 -14.70 -4.58
CA THR A 312 -0.51 -14.25 -5.70
C THR A 312 -1.84 -15.03 -5.76
N LYS A 313 -2.15 -15.79 -4.71
CA LYS A 313 -3.39 -16.60 -4.62
C LYS A 313 -4.62 -15.71 -4.60
N GLY A 314 -5.61 -16.02 -5.45
CA GLY A 314 -6.88 -15.30 -5.49
C GLY A 314 -6.79 -13.82 -5.85
N VAL A 315 -5.68 -13.39 -6.45
CA VAL A 315 -5.48 -12.01 -6.84
C VAL A 315 -6.13 -11.74 -8.19
N GLU A 316 -7.03 -10.77 -8.21
CA GLU A 316 -7.52 -10.19 -9.46
C GLU A 316 -6.54 -9.12 -9.94
N ALA A 317 -6.00 -9.28 -11.13
CA ALA A 317 -5.08 -8.34 -11.74
C ALA A 317 -5.50 -7.98 -13.16
N GLN A 318 -5.43 -6.70 -13.48
CA GLN A 318 -5.62 -6.24 -14.85
C GLN A 318 -4.47 -6.72 -15.74
N PRO A 319 -4.68 -6.92 -17.04
CA PRO A 319 -3.65 -7.45 -17.94
C PRO A 319 -2.33 -6.67 -17.91
N ASP A 320 -2.40 -5.35 -17.75
CA ASP A 320 -1.25 -4.45 -17.69
C ASP A 320 -0.57 -4.38 -16.30
N HIS A 321 -1.15 -5.03 -15.28
CA HIS A 321 -0.66 -5.00 -13.91
C HIS A 321 -0.63 -6.39 -13.25
N ARG A 322 -0.35 -7.42 -14.03
CA ARG A 322 -0.19 -8.80 -13.54
C ARG A 322 1.08 -8.95 -12.71
N PRO A 323 1.05 -9.82 -11.70
CA PRO A 323 2.24 -10.16 -10.94
C PRO A 323 3.41 -10.59 -11.85
N ARG A 324 4.53 -9.89 -11.74
CA ARG A 324 5.76 -10.19 -12.47
C ARG A 324 6.98 -9.69 -11.73
N ARG A 325 8.13 -10.25 -12.01
CA ARG A 325 9.39 -9.73 -11.49
C ARG A 325 9.87 -8.54 -12.32
N PRO A 326 10.34 -7.46 -11.67
CA PRO A 326 10.94 -6.34 -12.38
C PRO A 326 12.25 -6.78 -13.06
N LYS A 327 12.66 -6.07 -14.12
CA LYS A 327 13.92 -6.33 -14.82
C LYS A 327 15.13 -6.06 -13.93
N ASP A 328 15.10 -4.95 -13.21
CA ASP A 328 16.19 -4.54 -12.33
C ASP A 328 15.95 -5.02 -10.90
N TYR A 329 17.04 -5.29 -10.17
CA TYR A 329 16.97 -5.64 -8.77
C TYR A 329 16.40 -4.49 -7.95
N ARG A 330 15.41 -4.79 -7.12
CA ARG A 330 14.71 -3.82 -6.28
C ARG A 330 14.60 -4.24 -4.82
N ALA A 331 14.40 -5.53 -4.60
CA ALA A 331 14.28 -6.12 -3.28
C ALA A 331 14.65 -7.62 -3.31
N PRO A 332 15.03 -8.22 -2.16
CA PRO A 332 15.26 -9.65 -2.06
C PRO A 332 14.02 -10.45 -2.47
N SER A 333 14.20 -11.62 -3.07
CA SER A 333 13.11 -12.45 -3.58
C SER A 333 12.08 -12.89 -2.55
N TRP A 334 12.45 -12.91 -1.29
CA TRP A 334 11.55 -13.23 -0.17
C TRP A 334 10.63 -12.06 0.21
N SER A 335 10.96 -10.84 -0.19
CA SER A 335 10.12 -9.66 0.03
C SER A 335 9.02 -9.56 -1.03
N TRP A 336 7.83 -9.15 -0.61
CA TRP A 336 6.74 -8.80 -1.53
C TRP A 336 7.11 -7.65 -2.48
N ALA A 337 8.04 -6.78 -2.08
CA ALA A 337 8.50 -5.69 -2.92
C ALA A 337 9.32 -6.17 -4.14
N SER A 338 9.71 -7.44 -4.20
CA SER A 338 10.38 -8.05 -5.35
C SER A 338 9.45 -8.34 -6.53
N ILE A 339 8.14 -8.10 -6.37
CA ILE A 339 7.10 -8.35 -7.38
C ILE A 339 6.42 -7.04 -7.77
N GLU A 340 6.16 -6.85 -9.04
CA GLU A 340 5.20 -5.88 -9.57
C GLU A 340 3.81 -6.49 -9.55
N GLY A 341 2.78 -5.64 -9.45
CA GLY A 341 1.40 -6.10 -9.39
C GLY A 341 0.91 -6.40 -7.97
N PRO A 342 -0.39 -6.72 -7.85
CA PRO A 342 -1.05 -6.96 -6.58
C PRO A 342 -0.63 -8.31 -5.97
N ILE A 343 -0.65 -8.36 -4.65
CA ILE A 343 -0.45 -9.58 -3.87
C ILE A 343 -1.62 -9.81 -2.92
N ALA A 344 -1.70 -11.02 -2.36
CA ALA A 344 -2.56 -11.38 -1.24
C ALA A 344 -1.75 -11.48 0.05
N ALA A 345 -2.32 -11.02 1.15
CA ALA A 345 -1.77 -11.25 2.48
C ALA A 345 -2.07 -12.69 2.94
N PRO A 346 -1.32 -13.20 3.91
CA PRO A 346 -1.65 -14.43 4.58
C PRO A 346 -3.07 -14.39 5.17
N THR A 347 -3.78 -15.51 5.15
CA THR A 347 -5.10 -15.61 5.75
C THR A 347 -5.04 -15.38 7.28
N GLU A 348 -6.13 -14.87 7.87
CA GLU A 348 -6.20 -14.57 9.31
C GLU A 348 -5.90 -15.78 10.19
N ASN A 349 -6.27 -16.99 9.73
CA ASN A 349 -6.09 -18.25 10.46
C ASN A 349 -4.62 -18.70 10.58
N ILE A 350 -3.69 -18.09 9.83
CA ILE A 350 -2.27 -18.45 9.91
C ILE A 350 -1.64 -18.09 11.26
N ASP A 351 -2.17 -17.08 11.95
CA ASP A 351 -1.64 -16.70 13.27
C ASP A 351 -1.89 -17.74 14.38
N CYS A 352 -2.82 -18.68 14.16
CA CYS A 352 -3.16 -19.74 15.13
C CYS A 352 -2.29 -20.99 14.99
N GLY A 353 -1.42 -21.06 14.00
CA GLY A 353 -0.59 -22.23 13.72
C GLY A 353 0.81 -22.17 14.35
N LEU A 354 1.41 -23.34 14.57
CA LEU A 354 2.79 -23.43 15.02
C LEU A 354 3.75 -23.14 13.86
N PRO A 355 4.70 -22.21 13.99
CA PRO A 355 5.68 -21.97 12.94
C PRO A 355 6.63 -23.17 12.82
N ASN A 356 6.70 -23.74 11.61
CA ASN A 356 7.67 -24.80 11.28
C ASN A 356 8.99 -24.24 10.80
N MET A 357 9.01 -22.96 10.41
CA MET A 357 10.21 -22.24 9.98
C MET A 357 10.64 -21.26 11.07
N ARG A 358 11.94 -21.15 11.29
CA ARG A 358 12.53 -20.15 12.18
C ARG A 358 13.50 -19.25 11.42
N LEU A 359 13.38 -17.94 11.64
CA LEU A 359 14.41 -17.00 11.23
C LEU A 359 15.61 -17.16 12.16
N ILE A 360 16.78 -17.52 11.61
CA ILE A 360 18.03 -17.69 12.37
C ILE A 360 18.78 -16.36 12.41
N ASN A 361 18.95 -15.71 11.26
CA ASN A 361 19.72 -14.49 11.15
C ASN A 361 19.30 -13.61 9.99
N VAL A 362 19.38 -12.32 10.19
CA VAL A 362 19.39 -11.28 9.15
C VAL A 362 20.73 -10.57 9.30
N PRO A 363 21.67 -10.73 8.34
CA PRO A 363 22.96 -10.09 8.45
C PRO A 363 22.84 -8.57 8.57
N GLU A 364 23.48 -8.02 9.60
CA GLU A 364 23.44 -6.59 9.90
C GLU A 364 23.96 -5.76 8.72
N GLY A 365 23.31 -4.61 8.49
CA GLY A 365 23.73 -3.57 7.55
C GLY A 365 23.54 -3.87 6.07
N LYS A 366 22.84 -4.97 5.68
CA LYS A 366 22.77 -5.40 4.28
C LYS A 366 21.42 -5.23 3.59
N THR A 367 20.35 -4.87 4.30
CA THR A 367 19.02 -4.75 3.69
C THR A 367 18.66 -3.33 3.26
N SER A 368 19.11 -2.31 3.99
CA SER A 368 18.79 -0.92 3.65
C SER A 368 19.99 0.01 3.85
N PRO A 369 20.07 1.15 3.16
CA PRO A 369 21.06 2.18 3.46
C PRO A 369 20.92 2.63 4.92
N VAL A 370 22.04 2.92 5.56
CA VAL A 370 22.09 3.45 6.95
C VAL A 370 21.22 4.71 7.12
N ASP A 371 21.03 5.47 6.02
CA ASP A 371 20.30 6.74 6.04
C ASP A 371 18.76 6.59 6.04
N ASP A 372 18.20 5.49 5.53
CA ASP A 372 16.75 5.23 5.52
C ASP A 372 16.43 3.73 5.60
N PRO A 373 16.22 3.19 6.80
CA PRO A 373 15.95 1.76 7.00
C PRO A 373 14.61 1.30 6.39
N TYR A 374 13.72 2.24 6.04
CA TYR A 374 12.41 1.94 5.44
C TYR A 374 12.38 2.11 3.91
N GLY A 375 13.47 2.61 3.33
CA GLY A 375 13.55 2.97 1.92
C GLY A 375 14.07 1.85 1.01
N ALA A 376 14.77 2.26 -0.06
CA ALA A 376 15.32 1.36 -1.07
C ALA A 376 16.35 0.38 -0.50
N VAL A 377 16.36 -0.85 -1.02
CA VAL A 377 17.25 -1.94 -0.60
C VAL A 377 18.23 -2.27 -1.70
N LYS A 378 19.53 -2.34 -1.39
CA LYS A 378 20.58 -2.65 -2.37
C LYS A 378 20.77 -4.16 -2.57
N HIS A 379 20.68 -4.94 -1.52
CA HIS A 379 20.76 -6.40 -1.50
C HIS A 379 20.24 -6.89 -0.15
N GLY A 380 19.92 -8.18 -0.04
CA GLY A 380 19.51 -8.78 1.22
C GLY A 380 19.33 -10.28 1.11
N PHE A 381 19.74 -10.97 2.15
CA PHE A 381 19.44 -12.38 2.34
C PHE A 381 19.04 -12.64 3.79
N ILE A 382 18.40 -13.74 4.03
CA ILE A 382 17.99 -14.22 5.36
C ILE A 382 18.47 -15.65 5.51
N VAL A 383 18.72 -16.05 6.74
CA VAL A 383 19.03 -17.44 7.09
C VAL A 383 17.83 -17.98 7.86
N VAL A 384 17.24 -19.04 7.32
CA VAL A 384 16.09 -19.69 7.92
C VAL A 384 16.35 -21.18 8.10
N SER A 385 15.69 -21.80 9.07
CA SER A 385 15.63 -23.26 9.20
C SER A 385 14.18 -23.71 9.16
N GLY A 386 13.92 -24.85 8.53
CA GLY A 386 12.59 -25.42 8.41
C GLY A 386 12.59 -26.69 7.58
N PRO A 387 11.47 -27.42 7.53
CA PRO A 387 11.34 -28.61 6.70
C PRO A 387 11.43 -28.26 5.23
N LEU A 388 12.36 -28.90 4.52
CA LEU A 388 12.64 -28.65 3.11
C LEU A 388 12.43 -29.95 2.31
N CYS A 389 11.53 -29.92 1.33
CA CYS A 389 11.24 -31.02 0.44
C CYS A 389 11.64 -30.69 -1.00
N LYS A 390 12.40 -31.57 -1.64
CA LYS A 390 12.75 -31.43 -3.08
C LYS A 390 11.64 -31.99 -3.95
N VAL A 391 11.20 -31.20 -4.93
CA VAL A 391 10.23 -31.62 -5.96
C VAL A 391 10.97 -31.79 -7.27
N PRO A 392 10.96 -32.98 -7.88
CA PRO A 392 11.54 -33.21 -9.21
C PRO A 392 10.84 -32.38 -10.30
N ALA A 393 11.54 -32.13 -11.39
CA ALA A 393 10.97 -31.49 -12.57
C ALA A 393 9.79 -32.27 -13.15
N GLY A 394 8.83 -31.59 -13.75
CA GLY A 394 7.72 -32.18 -14.49
C GLY A 394 6.57 -32.77 -13.64
N LEU A 395 6.60 -32.59 -12.31
CA LEU A 395 5.51 -33.03 -11.45
C LEU A 395 4.39 -31.98 -11.28
N CYS A 396 4.61 -30.76 -11.70
CA CYS A 396 3.60 -29.71 -11.68
C CYS A 396 2.80 -29.68 -12.98
N VAL A 397 1.47 -29.64 -12.85
CA VAL A 397 0.54 -29.45 -13.95
C VAL A 397 -0.09 -28.07 -13.83
N PRO A 398 -0.04 -27.24 -14.89
CA PRO A 398 -0.73 -25.95 -14.88
C PRO A 398 -2.24 -26.18 -14.66
N VAL A 399 -2.83 -25.44 -13.73
CA VAL A 399 -4.27 -25.49 -13.48
C VAL A 399 -4.92 -24.38 -14.30
N PHE A 400 -5.79 -24.75 -15.22
CA PHE A 400 -6.58 -23.79 -15.99
C PHE A 400 -7.63 -23.13 -15.08
N PRO A 401 -7.88 -21.83 -15.23
CA PRO A 401 -8.77 -21.07 -14.35
C PRO A 401 -10.24 -21.39 -14.63
N LEU A 402 -10.69 -22.55 -14.20
CA LEU A 402 -12.12 -22.93 -14.19
C LEU A 402 -12.80 -22.53 -12.86
N HIS A 403 -12.03 -22.05 -11.87
CA HIS A 403 -12.53 -21.67 -10.57
C HIS A 403 -12.15 -20.21 -10.27
N PRO A 404 -13.07 -19.38 -9.72
CA PRO A 404 -12.82 -17.95 -9.48
C PRO A 404 -11.67 -17.64 -8.52
N PHE A 405 -11.17 -18.64 -7.78
CA PHE A 405 -10.03 -18.48 -6.85
C PHE A 405 -8.67 -18.83 -7.47
N TRP A 406 -8.60 -19.26 -8.72
CA TRP A 406 -7.35 -19.65 -9.36
C TRP A 406 -6.83 -18.55 -10.28
N SER A 407 -5.60 -18.14 -10.03
CA SER A 407 -4.90 -17.16 -10.85
C SER A 407 -4.11 -17.84 -11.98
N PRO A 408 -3.76 -17.12 -13.06
CA PRO A 408 -2.96 -17.68 -14.17
C PRO A 408 -1.62 -18.30 -13.76
N GLY A 409 -1.07 -17.91 -12.60
CA GLY A 409 0.17 -18.46 -12.06
C GLY A 409 -0.03 -19.66 -11.12
N THR A 410 -1.15 -20.39 -11.19
CA THR A 410 -1.42 -21.54 -10.32
C THR A 410 -1.00 -22.85 -11.00
N SER A 411 -0.38 -23.73 -10.24
CA SER A 411 -0.05 -25.11 -10.64
C SER A 411 -0.41 -26.08 -9.54
N GLN A 412 -0.77 -27.32 -9.88
CA GLN A 412 -1.06 -28.39 -8.93
C GLN A 412 0.02 -29.47 -9.00
N LEU A 413 0.44 -29.99 -7.83
CA LEU A 413 1.32 -31.15 -7.77
C LEU A 413 0.54 -32.44 -8.05
N ALA A 414 1.02 -33.25 -8.99
CA ALA A 414 0.34 -34.44 -9.50
C ALA A 414 0.36 -35.66 -8.55
N HIS A 415 1.08 -35.60 -7.41
CA HIS A 415 1.26 -36.75 -6.51
C HIS A 415 1.16 -36.39 -5.04
N GLY A 416 0.38 -37.19 -4.27
CA GLY A 416 0.32 -37.14 -2.83
C GLY A 416 -1.05 -37.58 -2.26
N ALA A 417 -1.09 -37.84 -0.96
CA ALA A 417 -2.33 -38.15 -0.22
C ALA A 417 -3.17 -36.88 0.10
N GLY A 418 -2.87 -35.75 -0.52
CA GLY A 418 -3.56 -34.47 -0.37
C GLY A 418 -3.37 -33.58 -1.58
N GLU A 419 -4.03 -32.42 -1.57
CA GLU A 419 -3.96 -31.46 -2.66
C GLU A 419 -2.91 -30.40 -2.35
N THR A 420 -1.90 -30.24 -3.23
CA THR A 420 -0.90 -29.19 -3.13
C THR A 420 -1.05 -28.23 -4.30
N PHE A 421 -1.35 -26.99 -4.00
CA PHE A 421 -1.41 -25.91 -4.98
C PHE A 421 -0.19 -25.02 -4.85
N ILE A 422 0.35 -24.64 -5.99
CA ILE A 422 1.50 -23.74 -6.12
C ILE A 422 1.05 -22.47 -6.81
N PHE A 423 1.38 -21.33 -6.21
CA PHE A 423 1.09 -20.01 -6.71
C PHE A 423 2.41 -19.31 -7.03
N TRP A 424 2.72 -19.22 -8.32
CA TRP A 424 3.95 -18.61 -8.79
C TRP A 424 3.94 -17.10 -8.58
N ASP A 425 5.06 -16.55 -8.16
CA ASP A 425 5.22 -15.11 -7.93
C ASP A 425 5.21 -14.30 -9.25
N ASP A 426 5.59 -14.91 -10.36
CA ASP A 426 5.64 -14.30 -11.69
C ASP A 426 4.70 -15.04 -12.65
N TRP A 427 3.75 -14.31 -13.23
CA TRP A 427 2.71 -14.87 -14.10
C TRP A 427 3.07 -14.78 -15.59
N THR A 428 4.30 -14.45 -15.95
CA THR A 428 4.74 -14.55 -17.34
C THR A 428 4.74 -16.02 -17.77
N SER A 429 4.15 -16.33 -18.93
CA SER A 429 4.02 -17.71 -19.40
C SER A 429 5.36 -18.43 -19.50
N THR A 430 6.38 -17.73 -19.98
CA THR A 430 7.76 -18.24 -20.08
C THR A 430 8.36 -18.62 -18.73
N GLU A 431 8.12 -17.83 -17.68
CA GLU A 431 8.64 -18.12 -16.34
C GLU A 431 7.88 -19.27 -15.69
N VAL A 432 6.55 -19.31 -15.83
CA VAL A 432 5.71 -20.41 -15.32
C VAL A 432 6.09 -21.75 -15.98
N GLU A 433 6.27 -21.79 -17.30
CA GLU A 433 6.71 -22.97 -18.03
C GLU A 433 8.11 -23.43 -17.59
N ARG A 434 9.04 -22.48 -17.45
CA ARG A 434 10.40 -22.74 -16.97
C ARG A 434 10.40 -23.35 -15.57
N LEU A 435 9.60 -22.82 -14.66
CA LEU A 435 9.50 -23.28 -13.27
C LEU A 435 8.85 -24.65 -13.18
N ASN A 436 7.80 -24.92 -13.94
CA ASN A 436 7.15 -26.23 -14.00
C ASN A 436 8.09 -27.34 -14.56
N SER A 437 9.02 -26.95 -15.45
CA SER A 437 9.97 -27.86 -16.08
C SER A 437 11.29 -28.03 -15.33
N SER A 438 11.46 -27.35 -14.20
CA SER A 438 12.69 -27.34 -13.40
C SER A 438 12.44 -27.93 -12.01
N PRO A 439 13.44 -28.59 -11.38
CA PRO A 439 13.32 -29.01 -10.00
C PRO A 439 13.26 -27.79 -9.04
N PHE A 440 12.44 -27.88 -8.03
CA PHE A 440 12.29 -26.86 -7.01
C PHE A 440 12.17 -27.45 -5.60
N TYR A 441 12.08 -26.61 -4.59
CA TYR A 441 11.99 -27.03 -3.19
C TYR A 441 10.79 -26.37 -2.54
N LEU A 442 10.11 -27.11 -1.68
CA LEU A 442 9.04 -26.61 -0.80
C LEU A 442 9.62 -26.46 0.61
N LEU A 443 9.58 -25.24 1.14
CA LEU A 443 9.94 -24.94 2.52
C LEU A 443 8.65 -24.75 3.31
N GLY A 444 8.30 -25.68 4.18
CA GLY A 444 7.14 -25.57 5.08
C GLY A 444 7.38 -24.48 6.13
N CYS A 445 6.52 -23.45 6.12
CA CYS A 445 6.65 -22.32 7.03
C CYS A 445 5.70 -22.42 8.22
N GLN A 446 4.49 -22.92 8.02
CA GLN A 446 3.45 -22.97 9.04
C GLN A 446 2.44 -24.09 8.80
N CYS A 447 2.03 -24.77 9.88
CA CYS A 447 0.91 -25.70 9.87
C CYS A 447 -0.24 -25.15 10.70
N VAL A 448 -1.46 -25.31 10.19
CA VAL A 448 -2.71 -24.99 10.91
C VAL A 448 -3.55 -26.26 11.00
N PHE A 449 -4.03 -26.58 12.18
CA PHE A 449 -4.88 -27.74 12.43
C PHE A 449 -6.32 -27.27 12.62
N THR A 450 -7.23 -27.73 11.76
CA THR A 450 -8.66 -27.40 11.79
C THR A 450 -9.50 -28.66 11.97
N GLY A 451 -9.41 -29.30 13.11
CA GLY A 451 -10.19 -30.50 13.43
C GLY A 451 -9.98 -31.67 12.48
N LEU A 452 -10.68 -31.72 11.34
CA LEU A 452 -10.62 -32.79 10.34
C LEU A 452 -9.55 -32.57 9.25
N GLU A 453 -8.98 -31.37 9.16
CA GLU A 453 -8.04 -30.97 8.13
C GLU A 453 -6.75 -30.44 8.74
N SER A 454 -5.66 -30.66 8.04
CA SER A 454 -4.39 -30.02 8.33
C SER A 454 -3.92 -29.27 7.09
N LEU A 455 -3.62 -27.99 7.28
CA LEU A 455 -3.17 -27.09 6.24
C LEU A 455 -1.71 -26.74 6.48
N MET A 456 -0.87 -26.89 5.47
CA MET A 456 0.52 -26.44 5.50
C MET A 456 0.72 -25.33 4.47
N TYR A 457 1.33 -24.27 4.91
CA TYR A 457 1.69 -23.13 4.08
C TYR A 457 3.20 -22.97 3.98
N GLY A 458 3.69 -22.53 2.84
CA GLY A 458 5.13 -22.33 2.70
C GLY A 458 5.58 -21.66 1.43
N LEU A 459 6.90 -21.67 1.25
CA LEU A 459 7.57 -21.03 0.14
C LEU A 459 8.00 -22.05 -0.91
N VAL A 460 7.89 -21.68 -2.17
CA VAL A 460 8.50 -22.39 -3.29
C VAL A 460 9.83 -21.74 -3.62
N LEU A 461 10.88 -22.55 -3.62
CA LEU A 461 12.27 -22.11 -3.71
C LEU A 461 12.99 -22.79 -4.89
N THR A 462 13.84 -22.04 -5.60
CA THR A 462 14.79 -22.59 -6.57
C THR A 462 16.22 -22.31 -6.13
N PRO A 463 17.20 -23.20 -6.41
CA PRO A 463 18.61 -22.93 -6.15
C PRO A 463 19.06 -21.65 -6.85
N SER A 464 19.87 -20.84 -6.20
CA SER A 464 20.33 -19.53 -6.73
C SER A 464 21.82 -19.29 -6.57
N GLY A 465 22.58 -20.28 -6.09
CA GLY A 465 24.01 -20.14 -5.84
C GLY A 465 24.61 -21.41 -5.22
N PRO A 466 25.63 -21.33 -4.39
CA PRO A 466 26.22 -22.45 -3.66
C PRO A 466 25.18 -23.25 -2.88
N LYS A 467 25.53 -24.50 -2.51
CA LYS A 467 24.63 -25.39 -1.77
C LYS A 467 24.03 -24.69 -0.54
N GLY A 468 22.72 -24.72 -0.41
CA GLY A 468 21.97 -24.08 0.67
C GLY A 468 21.52 -22.65 0.37
N GLN A 469 21.82 -22.10 -0.80
CA GLN A 469 21.30 -20.80 -1.24
C GLN A 469 20.13 -20.99 -2.19
N PHE A 470 19.03 -20.27 -1.87
CA PHE A 470 17.79 -20.37 -2.61
C PHE A 470 17.22 -18.99 -2.92
N ARG A 471 16.45 -18.93 -4.00
CA ARG A 471 15.61 -17.80 -4.38
C ARG A 471 14.14 -18.24 -4.24
N ARG A 472 13.32 -17.42 -3.62
CA ARG A 472 11.87 -17.62 -3.62
C ARG A 472 11.33 -17.36 -5.03
N VAL A 473 10.39 -18.23 -5.46
CA VAL A 473 9.71 -18.14 -6.75
C VAL A 473 8.20 -18.33 -6.64
N GLY A 474 7.70 -18.67 -5.45
CA GLY A 474 6.27 -18.88 -5.25
C GLY A 474 5.89 -19.16 -3.79
N TYR A 475 4.63 -19.43 -3.63
CA TYR A 475 3.95 -19.83 -2.40
C TYR A 475 3.22 -21.14 -2.67
N PHE A 476 3.08 -22.00 -1.68
CA PHE A 476 2.24 -23.18 -1.75
C PHE A 476 1.31 -23.29 -0.56
N ASP A 477 0.14 -23.91 -0.77
CA ASP A 477 -0.69 -24.49 0.26
C ASP A 477 -0.90 -25.97 -0.01
N TYR A 478 -0.91 -26.73 1.06
CA TYR A 478 -1.13 -28.15 1.07
C TYR A 478 -2.22 -28.46 2.08
N CYS A 479 -3.27 -29.13 1.62
CA CYS A 479 -4.37 -29.60 2.45
C CYS A 479 -4.38 -31.12 2.49
N TRP A 480 -4.40 -31.71 3.67
CA TRP A 480 -4.72 -33.12 3.79
C TRP A 480 -5.86 -33.35 4.78
N TYR A 481 -6.74 -34.27 4.41
CA TYR A 481 -7.84 -34.70 5.26
C TYR A 481 -7.36 -35.81 6.22
N HIS A 482 -7.68 -35.71 7.49
CA HIS A 482 -7.43 -36.79 8.43
C HIS A 482 -8.34 -37.99 8.13
N VAL A 483 -7.93 -38.86 7.23
CA VAL A 483 -8.52 -40.18 7.11
C VAL A 483 -8.00 -41.02 8.28
N THR A 484 -8.78 -41.04 9.37
CA THR A 484 -8.64 -41.87 10.57
C THR A 484 -7.22 -42.23 11.00
N ALA A 485 -6.87 -41.84 12.20
CA ALA A 485 -5.58 -41.95 12.91
C ALA A 485 -4.97 -43.36 13.03
N LEU A 486 -5.29 -44.34 12.20
CA LEU A 486 -4.86 -45.74 12.32
C LEU A 486 -3.79 -46.19 11.31
N SER A 487 -3.39 -45.39 10.32
CA SER A 487 -2.43 -45.84 9.30
C SER A 487 -1.05 -45.16 9.33
N ILE A 488 -0.81 -44.14 10.15
CA ILE A 488 0.47 -43.41 10.19
C ILE A 488 1.46 -43.98 11.22
N ALA A 489 0.98 -44.73 12.23
CA ALA A 489 1.86 -45.35 13.24
C ALA A 489 2.74 -46.51 12.73
N SER A 490 2.57 -47.00 11.49
CA SER A 490 3.29 -48.17 10.98
C SER A 490 4.45 -47.87 10.02
N ARG A 491 4.77 -46.61 9.73
CA ARG A 491 5.85 -46.25 8.77
C ARG A 491 7.06 -45.50 9.35
N THR A 492 7.11 -45.26 10.65
CA THR A 492 8.28 -44.61 11.31
C THR A 492 9.32 -45.55 11.87
N ASN A 493 9.20 -46.86 11.66
CA ASN A 493 10.23 -47.84 12.03
C ASN A 493 10.73 -48.58 10.79
N ARG A 494 11.69 -47.98 10.07
CA ARG A 494 12.70 -48.67 9.24
C ARG A 494 13.50 -47.67 8.47
N THR A 495 14.63 -47.24 9.00
CA THR A 495 15.96 -47.26 8.36
C THR A 495 16.96 -46.68 9.34
N GLU A 496 17.32 -47.47 10.31
CA GLU A 496 18.72 -47.55 10.74
C GLU A 496 19.32 -48.68 9.90
N ASN A 497 20.22 -48.32 9.01
CA ASN A 497 21.49 -48.95 8.66
C ASN A 497 22.16 -48.17 7.54
#